data_4ef9f56b8066aef21bd370dd7e5bd361
#
_entry.id   4ef9f56b8066aef21bd370dd7e5bd361
#
_cell.length_a   1.000
_cell.length_b   1.000
_cell.length_c   1.000
_cell.angle_alpha   90.00
_cell.angle_beta   90.00
_cell.angle_gamma   90.00
#
_symmetry.space_group_name_H-M   'P 1'
#
loop_
_entity.id
_entity.type
_entity.pdbx_description
1 polymer ?
#
loop_
_entity_poly.entity_id
_entity_poly.type
_entity_poly.pdbx_seq_one_letter_code
_entity_poly.pdbx_strand_id
1 'polypeptide(L)'
;SELFEALPAGVGRAFANLDDDFATFMAERGRLSERSVALSGFAGHPDAALRGALERESAACDQAVWAEDVSLDAEGRPRFTLCARDAADHDDGALFATVERVPCALSLTGAHNVDNACAAASVGFALGLDLATIAAALGASVPEPGRQEIIAARGGFTVINDAYNASPDSMRASLATFAATDVAGRRIAVLGDMGELGSFAPACHEGVGAAAASHHLDKLICIGELARHIAAG
;
A
#
# COMPACT_ATOMS: atom_id res chain seq x y z
N SER A 1 1.43 17.15 -8.55
CA SER A 1 0.56 18.30 -8.28
C SER A 1 -0.42 18.57 -9.41
N GLU A 2 -0.03 18.42 -10.68
CA GLU A 2 -0.89 18.69 -11.85
C GLU A 2 -2.24 17.95 -11.79
N LEU A 3 -2.27 16.71 -11.31
CA LEU A 3 -3.52 15.96 -11.14
C LEU A 3 -4.45 16.64 -10.12
N PHE A 4 -3.92 17.12 -9.01
CA PHE A 4 -4.71 17.82 -8.00
C PHE A 4 -5.17 19.19 -8.50
N GLU A 5 -4.33 19.88 -9.25
CA GLU A 5 -4.66 21.16 -9.91
C GLU A 5 -5.78 21.01 -10.97
N ALA A 6 -5.89 19.84 -11.60
CA ALA A 6 -6.92 19.55 -12.60
C ALA A 6 -8.30 19.22 -12.01
N LEU A 7 -8.40 18.94 -10.70
CA LEU A 7 -9.69 18.63 -10.06
C LEU A 7 -10.66 19.81 -10.14
N PRO A 8 -11.95 19.59 -10.45
CA PRO A 8 -12.94 20.66 -10.50
C PRO A 8 -13.19 21.24 -9.10
N ALA A 9 -13.19 22.57 -9.00
CA ALA A 9 -13.45 23.27 -7.75
C ALA A 9 -14.88 23.00 -7.23
N GLY A 10 -15.00 22.82 -5.92
CA GLY A 10 -16.29 22.64 -5.24
C GLY A 10 -16.94 21.26 -5.36
N VAL A 11 -16.43 20.39 -6.26
CA VAL A 11 -16.99 19.03 -6.47
C VAL A 11 -15.93 17.95 -6.58
N GLY A 12 -14.66 18.34 -6.78
CA GLY A 12 -13.55 17.38 -6.86
C GLY A 12 -13.19 16.79 -5.50
N ARG A 13 -12.66 15.56 -5.51
CA ARG A 13 -12.10 14.92 -4.32
C ARG A 13 -10.71 14.37 -4.66
N ALA A 14 -9.75 14.68 -3.81
CA ALA A 14 -8.40 14.14 -3.87
C ALA A 14 -8.24 13.02 -2.84
N PHE A 15 -7.41 12.03 -3.14
CA PHE A 15 -7.02 10.96 -2.22
C PHE A 15 -5.51 11.00 -2.05
N ALA A 16 -5.03 11.02 -0.81
CA ALA A 16 -3.61 11.11 -0.51
C ALA A 16 -3.19 10.08 0.53
N ASN A 17 -2.03 9.46 0.31
CA ASN A 17 -1.38 8.61 1.29
C ASN A 17 -0.74 9.49 2.38
N LEU A 18 -1.25 9.44 3.59
CA LEU A 18 -0.77 10.24 4.72
C LEU A 18 0.48 9.66 5.39
N ASP A 19 0.86 8.42 5.08
CA ASP A 19 2.17 7.85 5.46
C ASP A 19 3.31 8.41 4.58
N ASP A 20 2.96 9.13 3.49
CA ASP A 20 3.93 9.75 2.58
C ASP A 20 4.14 11.22 2.93
N ASP A 21 5.39 11.62 3.16
CA ASP A 21 5.78 13.01 3.48
C ASP A 21 5.33 14.04 2.42
N PHE A 22 5.07 13.60 1.19
CA PHE A 22 4.59 14.46 0.10
C PHE A 22 3.08 14.73 0.12
N ALA A 23 2.28 14.04 0.93
CA ALA A 23 0.82 14.21 0.93
C ALA A 23 0.40 15.66 1.21
N THR A 24 0.95 16.27 2.26
CA THR A 24 0.69 17.67 2.63
C THR A 24 1.16 18.62 1.53
N PHE A 25 2.38 18.43 1.01
CA PHE A 25 2.90 19.23 -0.09
C PHE A 25 2.02 19.17 -1.34
N MET A 26 1.51 17.99 -1.69
CA MET A 26 0.63 17.82 -2.84
C MET A 26 -0.72 18.53 -2.65
N ALA A 27 -1.31 18.47 -1.45
CA ALA A 27 -2.55 19.14 -1.10
C ALA A 27 -2.40 20.68 -1.14
N GLU A 28 -1.31 21.21 -0.56
CA GLU A 28 -1.00 22.64 -0.57
C GLU A 28 -0.75 23.14 -1.99
N ARG A 29 0.06 22.43 -2.77
CA ARG A 29 0.37 22.80 -4.15
C ARG A 29 -0.85 22.77 -5.07
N GLY A 30 -1.75 21.81 -4.87
CA GLY A 30 -3.03 21.74 -5.57
C GLY A 30 -4.02 22.80 -5.11
N ARG A 31 -3.71 23.56 -4.05
CA ARG A 31 -4.56 24.60 -3.46
C ARG A 31 -5.98 24.07 -3.16
N LEU A 32 -6.06 22.86 -2.64
CA LEU A 32 -7.33 22.14 -2.50
C LEU A 32 -8.32 22.89 -1.60
N SER A 33 -7.87 23.42 -0.46
CA SER A 33 -8.70 24.19 0.47
C SER A 33 -9.24 25.48 -0.14
N GLU A 34 -8.41 26.22 -0.88
CA GLU A 34 -8.82 27.47 -1.56
C GLU A 34 -9.86 27.22 -2.65
N ARG A 35 -9.82 26.04 -3.27
CA ARG A 35 -10.70 25.63 -4.36
C ARG A 35 -11.91 24.82 -3.90
N SER A 36 -12.05 24.59 -2.60
CA SER A 36 -13.11 23.74 -2.02
C SER A 36 -13.12 22.33 -2.63
N VAL A 37 -11.93 21.77 -2.84
CA VAL A 37 -11.75 20.38 -3.25
C VAL A 37 -11.55 19.54 -2.00
N ALA A 38 -12.41 18.55 -1.78
CA ALA A 38 -12.32 17.67 -0.61
C ALA A 38 -11.06 16.81 -0.66
N LEU A 39 -10.40 16.62 0.47
CA LEU A 39 -9.26 15.74 0.64
C LEU A 39 -9.65 14.53 1.49
N SER A 40 -9.53 13.34 0.94
CA SER A 40 -9.61 12.08 1.67
C SER A 40 -8.21 11.53 1.90
N GLY A 41 -7.82 11.37 3.15
CA GLY A 41 -6.55 10.78 3.55
C GLY A 41 -6.67 9.27 3.75
N PHE A 42 -5.60 8.54 3.49
CA PHE A 42 -5.47 7.13 3.91
C PHE A 42 -4.06 6.87 4.43
N ALA A 43 -3.94 5.88 5.33
CA ALA A 43 -2.67 5.46 5.89
C ALA A 43 -2.72 3.96 6.24
N GLY A 44 -1.78 3.18 5.72
CA GLY A 44 -1.69 1.75 5.99
C GLY A 44 -0.90 1.44 7.26
N HIS A 45 0.08 2.28 7.58
CA HIS A 45 1.00 2.08 8.69
C HIS A 45 1.26 3.39 9.47
N PRO A 46 0.21 4.11 9.92
CA PRO A 46 0.41 5.40 10.57
C PRO A 46 1.23 5.24 11.85
N ASP A 47 2.20 6.12 12.03
CA ASP A 47 2.91 6.23 13.30
C ASP A 47 1.99 6.73 14.43
N ALA A 48 2.48 6.76 15.66
CA ALA A 48 1.68 7.18 16.81
C ALA A 48 1.22 8.65 16.73
N ALA A 49 2.02 9.53 16.11
CA ALA A 49 1.70 10.94 15.96
C ALA A 49 0.61 11.15 14.92
N LEU A 50 0.75 10.51 13.75
CA LEU A 50 -0.25 10.56 12.69
C LEU A 50 -1.58 9.94 13.15
N ARG A 51 -1.54 8.77 13.80
CA ARG A 51 -2.72 8.11 14.36
C ARG A 51 -3.46 9.04 15.33
N GLY A 52 -2.75 9.63 16.27
CA GLY A 52 -3.34 10.60 17.19
C GLY A 52 -3.89 11.84 16.50
N ALA A 53 -3.32 12.28 15.39
CA ALA A 53 -3.87 13.37 14.58
C ALA A 53 -5.15 12.95 13.85
N LEU A 54 -5.18 11.75 13.29
CA LEU A 54 -6.37 11.20 12.63
C LEU A 54 -7.55 11.05 13.59
N GLU A 55 -7.30 10.55 14.81
CA GLU A 55 -8.33 10.40 15.83
C GLU A 55 -8.91 11.75 16.32
N ARG A 56 -8.12 12.83 16.31
CA ARG A 56 -8.51 14.15 16.81
C ARG A 56 -8.89 15.15 15.72
N GLU A 57 -9.09 14.72 14.50
CA GLU A 57 -9.38 15.61 13.35
C GLU A 57 -8.29 16.67 13.05
N SER A 58 -7.15 16.59 13.70
CA SER A 58 -6.03 17.52 13.44
C SER A 58 -5.27 17.19 12.17
N ALA A 59 -5.57 16.08 11.49
CA ALA A 59 -5.10 15.81 10.15
C ALA A 59 -5.83 16.72 9.16
N ALA A 60 -5.06 17.31 8.22
CA ALA A 60 -5.58 18.25 7.24
C ALA A 60 -6.38 17.57 6.11
N CYS A 61 -7.37 16.74 6.46
CA CYS A 61 -8.23 16.06 5.50
C CYS A 61 -9.69 16.00 6.00
N ASP A 62 -10.63 16.05 5.05
CA ASP A 62 -12.07 16.01 5.35
C ASP A 62 -12.54 14.63 5.80
N GLN A 63 -11.92 13.58 5.25
CA GLN A 63 -12.15 12.19 5.63
C GLN A 63 -10.82 11.47 5.77
N ALA A 64 -10.75 10.48 6.64
CA ALA A 64 -9.57 9.63 6.78
C ALA A 64 -9.94 8.17 6.97
N VAL A 65 -9.14 7.28 6.37
CA VAL A 65 -9.20 5.84 6.56
C VAL A 65 -7.80 5.33 6.88
N TRP A 66 -7.65 4.52 7.93
CA TRP A 66 -6.33 4.00 8.31
C TRP A 66 -6.42 2.61 8.92
N ALA A 67 -5.28 1.96 9.07
CA ALA A 67 -5.15 0.66 9.72
C ALA A 67 -4.54 0.78 11.12
N GLU A 68 -5.03 -0.03 12.06
CA GLU A 68 -4.46 -0.23 13.40
C GLU A 68 -4.22 -1.73 13.62
N ASP A 69 -3.31 -2.08 14.54
CA ASP A 69 -3.05 -3.45 15.00
C ASP A 69 -2.73 -4.42 13.85
N VAL A 70 -1.91 -3.97 12.90
CA VAL A 70 -1.53 -4.76 11.73
C VAL A 70 -0.69 -5.97 12.14
N SER A 71 -1.11 -7.15 11.70
CA SER A 71 -0.40 -8.42 11.89
C SER A 71 -0.51 -9.27 10.63
N LEU A 72 0.39 -10.23 10.46
CA LEU A 72 0.34 -11.21 9.39
C LEU A 72 -0.01 -12.59 9.95
N ASP A 73 -0.88 -13.33 9.26
CA ASP A 73 -1.13 -14.73 9.59
C ASP A 73 0.00 -15.65 9.07
N ALA A 74 -0.12 -16.96 9.32
CA ALA A 74 0.90 -17.94 8.94
C ALA A 74 1.17 -18.00 7.42
N GLU A 75 0.20 -17.57 6.60
CA GLU A 75 0.31 -17.47 5.15
C GLU A 75 0.79 -16.10 4.68
N GLY A 76 1.12 -15.19 5.61
CA GLY A 76 1.57 -13.82 5.31
C GLY A 76 0.45 -12.87 4.89
N ARG A 77 -0.82 -13.20 5.20
CA ARG A 77 -1.98 -12.35 4.87
C ARG A 77 -2.24 -11.35 6.00
N PRO A 78 -2.45 -10.06 5.69
CA PRO A 78 -2.71 -9.05 6.70
C PRO A 78 -4.05 -9.23 7.42
N ARG A 79 -4.01 -9.00 8.73
CA ARG A 79 -5.15 -8.82 9.62
C ARG A 79 -4.95 -7.54 10.39
N PHE A 80 -5.95 -6.69 10.42
CA PHE A 80 -5.87 -5.37 11.05
C PHE A 80 -7.25 -4.85 11.44
N THR A 81 -7.29 -3.78 12.20
CA THR A 81 -8.49 -2.98 12.44
C THR A 81 -8.54 -1.86 11.40
N LEU A 82 -9.55 -1.89 10.53
CA LEU A 82 -9.82 -0.80 9.59
C LEU A 82 -10.58 0.28 10.34
N CYS A 83 -10.06 1.49 10.33
CA CYS A 83 -10.59 2.66 11.00
C CYS A 83 -11.00 3.72 9.98
N ALA A 84 -12.09 4.42 10.23
CA ALA A 84 -12.53 5.55 9.40
C ALA A 84 -13.08 6.69 10.26
N ARG A 85 -12.90 7.91 9.75
CA ARG A 85 -13.43 9.15 10.30
C ARG A 85 -13.97 10.02 9.17
N ASP A 86 -15.14 10.62 9.39
CA ASP A 86 -15.69 11.69 8.55
C ASP A 86 -15.72 13.00 9.34
N ALA A 87 -15.19 14.08 8.79
CA ALA A 87 -15.27 15.40 9.40
C ALA A 87 -16.67 16.02 9.31
N ALA A 88 -17.55 15.47 8.47
CA ALA A 88 -18.92 15.99 8.28
C ALA A 88 -19.90 15.63 9.39
N ASP A 89 -19.56 14.73 10.32
CA ASP A 89 -20.43 14.26 11.40
C ASP A 89 -20.57 15.23 12.60
N HIS A 90 -20.34 16.55 12.39
CA HIS A 90 -20.32 17.55 13.47
C HIS A 90 -21.69 18.16 13.85
N ASP A 91 -22.80 17.60 13.42
CA ASP A 91 -24.11 18.22 13.63
C ASP A 91 -24.69 18.05 15.05
N ASP A 92 -24.01 17.31 15.94
CA ASP A 92 -24.50 17.04 17.30
C ASP A 92 -23.69 17.69 18.44
N GLY A 93 -22.76 18.57 18.13
CA GLY A 93 -21.93 19.28 19.12
C GLY A 93 -20.86 18.39 19.79
N ALA A 94 -20.51 17.24 19.23
CA ALA A 94 -19.41 16.41 19.69
C ALA A 94 -18.07 17.14 19.48
N LEU A 95 -17.23 17.14 20.52
CA LEU A 95 -15.89 17.75 20.48
C LEU A 95 -14.87 16.94 19.66
N PHE A 96 -15.25 15.74 19.22
CA PHE A 96 -14.39 14.81 18.49
C PHE A 96 -15.22 14.06 17.44
N ALA A 97 -14.64 13.84 16.27
CA ALA A 97 -15.22 12.97 15.24
C ALA A 97 -15.42 11.54 15.80
N THR A 98 -16.50 10.90 15.42
CA THR A 98 -16.70 9.48 15.71
C THR A 98 -15.77 8.66 14.82
N VAL A 99 -14.88 7.88 15.42
CA VAL A 99 -14.04 6.93 14.70
C VAL A 99 -14.74 5.58 14.65
N GLU A 100 -15.10 5.15 13.44
CA GLU A 100 -15.56 3.79 13.21
C GLU A 100 -14.38 2.82 13.17
N ARG A 101 -14.56 1.61 13.71
CA ARG A 101 -13.55 0.54 13.75
C ARG A 101 -14.16 -0.80 13.42
N VAL A 102 -13.62 -1.49 12.42
CA VAL A 102 -14.06 -2.83 12.05
C VAL A 102 -12.86 -3.75 11.81
N PRO A 103 -12.93 -5.03 12.19
CA PRO A 103 -11.89 -5.98 11.86
C PRO A 103 -11.85 -6.22 10.34
N CYS A 104 -10.65 -6.24 9.78
CA CYS A 104 -10.39 -6.53 8.36
C CYS A 104 -9.32 -7.61 8.23
N ALA A 105 -9.55 -8.56 7.32
CA ALA A 105 -8.61 -9.62 7.00
C ALA A 105 -8.52 -9.75 5.48
N LEU A 106 -7.32 -9.56 4.92
CA LEU A 106 -7.12 -9.68 3.47
C LEU A 106 -6.86 -11.14 3.07
N SER A 107 -7.29 -11.49 1.87
CA SER A 107 -6.89 -12.74 1.20
C SER A 107 -5.55 -12.60 0.46
N LEU A 108 -5.11 -11.36 0.20
CA LEU A 108 -3.84 -11.01 -0.43
C LEU A 108 -2.69 -11.13 0.58
N THR A 109 -1.52 -11.58 0.14
CA THR A 109 -0.32 -11.71 0.99
C THR A 109 0.53 -10.44 0.95
N GLY A 110 1.26 -10.18 2.05
CA GLY A 110 2.21 -9.06 2.16
C GLY A 110 1.66 -7.83 2.85
N ALA A 111 2.46 -7.26 3.75
CA ALA A 111 2.08 -6.09 4.56
C ALA A 111 1.73 -4.86 3.71
N HIS A 112 2.40 -4.65 2.56
CA HIS A 112 2.12 -3.54 1.63
C HIS A 112 0.68 -3.53 1.09
N ASN A 113 -0.05 -4.67 1.15
CA ASN A 113 -1.45 -4.69 0.78
C ASN A 113 -2.37 -4.00 1.79
N VAL A 114 -1.87 -3.66 2.98
CA VAL A 114 -2.61 -2.82 3.94
C VAL A 114 -2.75 -1.39 3.39
N ASP A 115 -1.68 -0.82 2.82
CA ASP A 115 -1.72 0.50 2.16
C ASP A 115 -2.72 0.51 1.00
N ASN A 116 -2.65 -0.52 0.14
CA ASN A 116 -3.57 -0.68 -0.98
C ASN A 116 -5.04 -0.82 -0.51
N ALA A 117 -5.27 -1.55 0.57
CA ALA A 117 -6.59 -1.72 1.17
C ALA A 117 -7.13 -0.42 1.75
N CYS A 118 -6.30 0.34 2.47
CA CYS A 118 -6.68 1.65 3.01
C CYS A 118 -6.98 2.66 1.88
N ALA A 119 -6.19 2.65 0.80
CA ALA A 119 -6.47 3.45 -0.38
C ALA A 119 -7.83 3.11 -1.02
N ALA A 120 -8.11 1.84 -1.25
CA ALA A 120 -9.40 1.39 -1.78
C ALA A 120 -10.56 1.69 -0.82
N ALA A 121 -10.35 1.47 0.49
CA ALA A 121 -11.33 1.78 1.51
C ALA A 121 -11.67 3.27 1.57
N SER A 122 -10.68 4.16 1.43
CA SER A 122 -10.91 5.61 1.43
C SER A 122 -11.81 6.04 0.27
N VAL A 123 -11.68 5.40 -0.90
CA VAL A 123 -12.58 5.65 -2.04
C VAL A 123 -13.99 5.13 -1.74
N GLY A 124 -14.12 3.90 -1.23
CA GLY A 124 -15.42 3.32 -0.85
C GLY A 124 -16.15 4.15 0.20
N PHE A 125 -15.42 4.58 1.24
CA PHE A 125 -15.95 5.43 2.31
C PHE A 125 -16.39 6.79 1.78
N ALA A 126 -15.61 7.41 0.90
CA ALA A 126 -15.96 8.68 0.26
C ALA A 126 -17.19 8.58 -0.68
N LEU A 127 -17.52 7.38 -1.17
CA LEU A 127 -18.72 7.08 -1.93
C LEU A 127 -19.93 6.73 -1.04
N GLY A 128 -19.77 6.76 0.29
CA GLY A 128 -20.86 6.52 1.25
C GLY A 128 -21.13 5.06 1.56
N LEU A 129 -20.18 4.16 1.27
CA LEU A 129 -20.28 2.77 1.70
C LEU A 129 -19.95 2.67 3.20
N ASP A 130 -20.68 1.84 3.94
CA ASP A 130 -20.37 1.56 5.34
C ASP A 130 -19.06 0.75 5.47
N LEU A 131 -18.36 0.96 6.57
CA LEU A 131 -17.01 0.41 6.78
C LEU A 131 -17.02 -1.14 6.85
N ALA A 132 -18.09 -1.75 7.33
CA ALA A 132 -18.21 -3.20 7.41
C ALA A 132 -18.36 -3.83 6.01
N THR A 133 -19.15 -3.20 5.14
CA THR A 133 -19.26 -3.60 3.72
C THR A 133 -17.92 -3.48 3.01
N ILE A 134 -17.18 -2.38 3.24
CA ILE A 134 -15.84 -2.18 2.68
C ILE A 134 -14.89 -3.29 3.16
N ALA A 135 -14.82 -3.55 4.46
CA ALA A 135 -13.94 -4.58 5.03
C ALA A 135 -14.27 -5.98 4.48
N ALA A 136 -15.55 -6.32 4.32
CA ALA A 136 -15.98 -7.58 3.72
C ALA A 136 -15.56 -7.70 2.25
N ALA A 137 -15.69 -6.63 1.46
CA ALA A 137 -15.27 -6.60 0.06
C ALA A 137 -13.75 -6.74 -0.09
N LEU A 138 -12.97 -6.05 0.75
CA LEU A 138 -11.51 -6.18 0.79
C LEU A 138 -11.08 -7.62 1.13
N GLY A 139 -11.74 -8.24 2.10
CA GLY A 139 -11.47 -9.64 2.48
C GLY A 139 -11.81 -10.66 1.39
N ALA A 140 -12.75 -10.34 0.52
CA ALA A 140 -13.14 -11.17 -0.62
C ALA A 140 -12.26 -10.95 -1.88
N SER A 141 -11.34 -9.98 -1.85
CA SER A 141 -10.44 -9.72 -2.98
C SER A 141 -9.56 -10.92 -3.27
N VAL A 142 -9.37 -11.21 -4.54
CA VAL A 142 -8.49 -12.29 -5.01
C VAL A 142 -7.29 -11.68 -5.73
N PRO A 143 -6.09 -12.31 -5.66
CA PRO A 143 -4.94 -11.85 -6.42
C PRO A 143 -5.22 -11.85 -7.93
N GLU A 144 -4.80 -10.79 -8.61
CA GLU A 144 -4.73 -10.79 -10.07
C GLU A 144 -3.59 -11.69 -10.56
N PRO A 145 -3.72 -12.38 -11.70
CA PRO A 145 -2.63 -13.18 -12.26
C PRO A 145 -1.35 -12.35 -12.40
N GLY A 146 -0.23 -12.93 -11.97
CA GLY A 146 1.07 -12.24 -11.99
C GLY A 146 1.28 -11.19 -10.90
N ARG A 147 0.39 -11.10 -9.91
CA ARG A 147 0.55 -10.24 -8.71
C ARG A 147 0.58 -11.11 -7.46
N GLN A 148 1.77 -11.52 -7.06
CA GLN A 148 2.02 -12.46 -5.96
C GLN A 148 1.14 -13.74 -6.01
N GLU A 149 0.84 -14.17 -7.21
CA GLU A 149 0.07 -15.37 -7.48
C GLU A 149 0.82 -16.61 -7.01
N ILE A 150 0.22 -17.41 -6.12
CA ILE A 150 0.83 -18.61 -5.58
C ILE A 150 0.47 -19.81 -6.45
N ILE A 151 1.45 -20.42 -7.09
CA ILE A 151 1.28 -21.54 -8.00
C ILE A 151 1.99 -22.77 -7.45
N ALA A 152 1.22 -23.85 -7.18
CA ALA A 152 1.78 -25.16 -6.87
C ALA A 152 2.27 -25.83 -8.17
N ALA A 153 3.58 -25.93 -8.35
CA ALA A 153 4.17 -26.51 -9.55
C ALA A 153 4.28 -28.04 -9.46
N ARG A 154 4.20 -28.71 -10.61
CA ARG A 154 4.24 -30.20 -10.71
C ARG A 154 5.51 -30.84 -10.13
N GLY A 155 6.58 -30.10 -9.97
CA GLY A 155 7.84 -30.57 -9.39
C GLY A 155 7.89 -30.57 -7.87
N GLY A 156 6.77 -30.30 -7.17
CA GLY A 156 6.71 -30.25 -5.70
C GLY A 156 7.32 -28.96 -5.12
N PHE A 157 7.42 -27.90 -5.88
CA PHE A 157 7.84 -26.58 -5.44
C PHE A 157 6.71 -25.55 -5.64
N THR A 158 6.76 -24.47 -4.90
CA THR A 158 5.83 -23.35 -5.01
C THR A 158 6.49 -22.22 -5.80
N VAL A 159 5.76 -21.61 -6.72
CA VAL A 159 6.14 -20.40 -7.43
C VAL A 159 5.27 -19.26 -6.91
N ILE A 160 5.90 -18.15 -6.51
CA ILE A 160 5.23 -16.87 -6.31
C ILE A 160 5.47 -16.05 -7.58
N ASN A 161 4.42 -15.91 -8.39
CA ASN A 161 4.47 -15.16 -9.63
C ASN A 161 4.06 -13.70 -9.38
N ASP A 162 5.02 -12.78 -9.48
CA ASP A 162 4.85 -11.34 -9.31
C ASP A 162 5.38 -10.57 -10.53
N ALA A 163 5.18 -11.13 -11.71
CA ALA A 163 5.81 -10.68 -12.96
C ALA A 163 4.98 -9.66 -13.77
N TYR A 164 3.87 -9.16 -13.24
CA TYR A 164 3.02 -8.19 -13.96
C TYR A 164 3.72 -6.87 -14.23
N ASN A 165 4.39 -6.32 -13.23
CA ASN A 165 5.17 -5.09 -13.31
C ASN A 165 6.27 -5.10 -12.24
N ALA A 166 7.32 -4.29 -12.45
CA ALA A 166 8.42 -4.16 -11.51
C ALA A 166 8.80 -2.69 -11.28
N SER A 167 8.88 -2.31 -10.02
CA SER A 167 9.45 -1.05 -9.56
C SER A 167 10.39 -1.31 -8.38
N PRO A 168 11.31 -0.39 -8.04
CA PRO A 168 12.23 -0.59 -6.91
C PRO A 168 11.52 -0.96 -5.60
N ASP A 169 10.43 -0.27 -5.29
CA ASP A 169 9.69 -0.47 -4.04
C ASP A 169 8.87 -1.76 -4.04
N SER A 170 8.20 -2.07 -5.17
CA SER A 170 7.44 -3.32 -5.29
C SER A 170 8.35 -4.54 -5.23
N MET A 171 9.52 -4.50 -5.86
CA MET A 171 10.49 -5.61 -5.81
C MET A 171 11.06 -5.80 -4.40
N ARG A 172 11.38 -4.72 -3.67
CA ARG A 172 11.80 -4.82 -2.27
C ARG A 172 10.71 -5.41 -1.38
N ALA A 173 9.46 -4.96 -1.54
CA ALA A 173 8.31 -5.46 -0.78
C ALA A 173 8.06 -6.95 -1.07
N SER A 174 8.14 -7.36 -2.34
CA SER A 174 7.98 -8.76 -2.76
C SER A 174 9.11 -9.64 -2.19
N LEU A 175 10.36 -9.18 -2.23
CA LEU A 175 11.51 -9.89 -1.63
C LEU A 175 11.35 -10.03 -0.11
N ALA A 176 10.91 -9.00 0.59
CA ALA A 176 10.67 -9.05 2.03
C ALA A 176 9.56 -10.05 2.38
N THR A 177 8.45 -10.05 1.65
CA THR A 177 7.36 -11.01 1.81
C THR A 177 7.84 -12.44 1.55
N PHE A 178 8.61 -12.65 0.48
CA PHE A 178 9.19 -13.95 0.14
C PHE A 178 10.15 -14.46 1.23
N ALA A 179 10.99 -13.59 1.77
CA ALA A 179 11.91 -13.93 2.85
C ALA A 179 11.19 -14.30 4.17
N ALA A 180 10.08 -13.65 4.47
CA ALA A 180 9.27 -13.90 5.66
C ALA A 180 8.42 -15.17 5.55
N THR A 181 8.20 -15.71 4.34
CA THR A 181 7.44 -16.95 4.14
C THR A 181 8.21 -18.15 4.70
N ASP A 182 7.58 -18.96 5.55
CA ASP A 182 8.21 -20.17 6.09
C ASP A 182 8.26 -21.27 5.02
N VAL A 183 9.46 -21.73 4.70
CA VAL A 183 9.69 -22.77 3.69
C VAL A 183 10.76 -23.77 4.17
N ALA A 184 10.48 -25.05 4.01
CA ALA A 184 11.43 -26.12 4.33
C ALA A 184 12.52 -26.28 3.23
N GLY A 185 12.31 -25.70 2.05
CA GLY A 185 13.18 -25.83 0.88
C GLY A 185 14.07 -24.62 0.65
N ARG A 186 14.64 -24.55 -0.57
CA ARG A 186 15.48 -23.45 -1.02
C ARG A 186 14.63 -22.25 -1.45
N ARG A 187 15.14 -21.06 -1.18
CA ARG A 187 14.61 -19.78 -1.65
C ARG A 187 15.36 -19.34 -2.91
N ILE A 188 14.71 -19.38 -4.05
CA ILE A 188 15.28 -18.98 -5.34
C ILE A 188 14.48 -17.79 -5.88
N ALA A 189 15.14 -16.64 -6.06
CA ALA A 189 14.52 -15.48 -6.69
C ALA A 189 14.95 -15.38 -8.16
N VAL A 190 13.99 -15.05 -9.04
CA VAL A 190 14.23 -14.76 -10.46
C VAL A 190 13.74 -13.34 -10.69
N LEU A 191 14.64 -12.40 -10.94
CA LEU A 191 14.36 -10.97 -11.06
C LEU A 191 14.66 -10.49 -12.48
N GLY A 192 13.75 -9.68 -13.03
CA GLY A 192 13.84 -9.07 -14.34
C GLY A 192 14.24 -7.60 -14.31
N ASP A 193 14.23 -6.97 -15.48
CA ASP A 193 14.43 -5.53 -15.63
C ASP A 193 13.25 -4.74 -15.05
N MET A 194 13.56 -3.57 -14.48
CA MET A 194 12.59 -2.55 -14.16
C MET A 194 12.57 -1.48 -15.25
N GLY A 195 11.41 -1.21 -15.81
CA GLY A 195 11.21 -0.18 -16.83
C GLY A 195 11.04 1.23 -16.27
N GLU A 196 11.02 2.21 -17.17
CA GLU A 196 10.60 3.60 -16.92
C GLU A 196 11.44 4.40 -15.89
N LEU A 197 12.63 3.92 -15.53
CA LEU A 197 13.49 4.55 -14.51
C LEU A 197 14.48 5.58 -15.09
N GLY A 198 14.53 5.74 -16.42
CA GLY A 198 15.43 6.68 -17.07
C GLY A 198 16.89 6.52 -16.64
N SER A 199 17.55 7.63 -16.31
CA SER A 199 18.95 7.63 -15.86
C SER A 199 19.19 7.01 -14.49
N PHE A 200 18.15 6.79 -13.69
CA PHE A 200 18.24 6.17 -12.37
C PHE A 200 18.24 4.63 -12.43
N ALA A 201 18.00 4.03 -13.60
CA ALA A 201 17.86 2.59 -13.76
C ALA A 201 19.03 1.78 -13.15
N PRO A 202 20.32 2.07 -13.38
CA PRO A 202 21.41 1.30 -12.76
C PRO A 202 21.35 1.32 -11.24
N ALA A 203 21.25 2.51 -10.63
CA ALA A 203 21.24 2.66 -9.18
C ALA A 203 20.00 2.00 -8.51
N CYS A 204 18.85 2.06 -9.17
CA CYS A 204 17.64 1.41 -8.70
C CYS A 204 17.79 -0.13 -8.71
N HIS A 205 18.35 -0.69 -9.78
CA HIS A 205 18.61 -2.12 -9.86
C HIS A 205 19.66 -2.59 -8.83
N GLU A 206 20.74 -1.85 -8.64
CA GLU A 206 21.74 -2.11 -7.58
C GLU A 206 21.11 -2.10 -6.19
N GLY A 207 20.23 -1.12 -5.91
CA GLY A 207 19.50 -1.05 -4.65
C GLY A 207 18.55 -2.24 -4.39
N VAL A 208 17.98 -2.83 -5.45
CA VAL A 208 17.22 -4.09 -5.34
C VAL A 208 18.16 -5.27 -5.10
N GLY A 209 19.34 -5.30 -5.72
CA GLY A 209 20.38 -6.31 -5.49
C GLY A 209 20.82 -6.33 -4.03
N ALA A 210 21.14 -5.17 -3.45
CA ALA A 210 21.48 -5.03 -2.05
C ALA A 210 20.36 -5.52 -1.11
N ALA A 211 19.10 -5.22 -1.44
CA ALA A 211 17.95 -5.74 -0.71
C ALA A 211 17.87 -7.28 -0.81
N ALA A 212 18.01 -7.85 -1.99
CA ALA A 212 18.01 -9.29 -2.21
C ALA A 212 19.11 -9.99 -1.40
N ALA A 213 20.32 -9.42 -1.35
CA ALA A 213 21.44 -9.94 -0.55
C ALA A 213 21.15 -9.99 0.95
N SER A 214 20.34 -9.05 1.48
CA SER A 214 19.97 -9.03 2.88
C SER A 214 18.97 -10.13 3.30
N HIS A 215 18.32 -10.81 2.35
CA HIS A 215 17.20 -11.73 2.59
C HIS A 215 17.56 -13.22 2.56
N HIS A 216 18.82 -13.62 2.69
CA HIS A 216 19.24 -15.04 2.79
C HIS A 216 18.64 -15.93 1.69
N LEU A 217 18.72 -15.50 0.43
CA LEU A 217 18.31 -16.30 -0.72
C LEU A 217 19.37 -17.37 -1.01
N ASP A 218 18.95 -18.61 -1.32
CA ASP A 218 19.86 -19.66 -1.77
C ASP A 218 20.36 -19.44 -3.19
N LYS A 219 19.59 -18.74 -4.01
CA LYS A 219 19.97 -18.40 -5.39
C LYS A 219 19.20 -17.17 -5.87
N LEU A 220 19.94 -16.29 -6.55
CA LEU A 220 19.42 -15.17 -7.32
C LEU A 220 19.72 -15.40 -8.81
N ILE A 221 18.72 -15.26 -9.67
CA ILE A 221 18.82 -15.32 -11.12
C ILE A 221 18.32 -13.99 -11.68
N CYS A 222 19.17 -13.29 -12.41
CA CYS A 222 18.84 -12.01 -13.04
C CYS A 222 18.65 -12.19 -14.54
N ILE A 223 17.55 -11.68 -15.09
CA ILE A 223 17.17 -11.81 -16.50
C ILE A 223 16.92 -10.43 -17.09
N GLY A 224 17.72 -10.02 -18.07
CA GLY A 224 17.61 -8.73 -18.73
C GLY A 224 18.93 -7.96 -18.74
N GLU A 225 18.98 -6.89 -19.55
CA GLU A 225 20.19 -6.07 -19.67
C GLU A 225 20.45 -5.22 -18.42
N LEU A 226 19.39 -4.66 -17.83
CA LEU A 226 19.46 -3.84 -16.62
C LEU A 226 19.55 -4.70 -15.36
N ALA A 227 18.96 -5.88 -15.36
CA ALA A 227 19.00 -6.81 -14.24
C ALA A 227 20.43 -7.28 -13.87
N ARG A 228 21.43 -7.10 -14.77
CA ARG A 228 22.84 -7.29 -14.40
C ARG A 228 23.29 -6.40 -13.24
N HIS A 229 22.69 -5.22 -13.08
CA HIS A 229 22.98 -4.32 -11.97
C HIS A 229 22.41 -4.86 -10.64
N ILE A 230 21.33 -5.65 -10.67
CA ILE A 230 20.86 -6.37 -9.48
C ILE A 230 21.91 -7.37 -9.00
N ALA A 231 22.57 -8.07 -9.93
CA ALA A 231 23.61 -9.03 -9.58
C ALA A 231 24.91 -8.38 -9.09
N ALA A 232 25.10 -7.07 -9.31
CA ALA A 232 26.26 -6.31 -8.88
C ALA A 232 26.07 -5.65 -7.50
N GLY A 233 24.85 -5.40 -7.07
CA GLY A 233 24.50 -4.83 -5.77
C GLY A 233 24.32 -5.89 -4.72
#